data_a7d3509e0f50595a486566221420abec
#
_entry.id   a7d3509e0f50595a486566221420abec
#
_cell.length_a   1.000
_cell.length_b   1.000
_cell.length_c   1.000
_cell.angle_alpha   90.00
_cell.angle_beta   90.00
_cell.angle_gamma   90.00
#
_symmetry.space_group_name_H-M   'P 1'
#
loop_
_entity.id
_entity.type
_entity.pdbx_description
1 polymer ?
#
loop_
_entity_poly.entity_id
_entity_poly.type
_entity_poly.pdbx_seq_one_letter_code
_entity_poly.pdbx_strand_id
1 'polypeptide(L)'
;MKIYDTSNNLLAIVIRNNDITQGKNFVTNNDNEFQLAAFSLDKGEVIKRHFHPDQERAIRHTTEVLVLIEGEMEIEIYDNELNLIDEIHLFKNDTIGFFGGGHGIKLSTKCRFIEVKQGPFDEKTDKKRF
;
A
#
# COMPACT_ATOMS: atom_id res chain seq x y z
N MET A 1 3.83 -5.61 -8.31
CA MET A 1 4.22 -6.92 -7.68
C MET A 1 3.34 -7.16 -6.47
N LYS A 2 2.84 -8.39 -6.26
CA LYS A 2 2.04 -8.77 -5.08
C LYS A 2 2.81 -9.78 -4.25
N ILE A 3 2.77 -9.64 -2.94
CA ILE A 3 3.48 -10.48 -1.98
C ILE A 3 2.44 -11.17 -1.10
N TYR A 4 2.56 -12.48 -0.98
CA TYR A 4 1.63 -13.35 -0.25
C TYR A 4 2.39 -14.19 0.77
N ASP A 5 1.72 -14.56 1.84
CA ASP A 5 2.21 -15.59 2.76
C ASP A 5 2.03 -17.02 2.18
N THR A 6 2.49 -18.01 2.92
CA THR A 6 2.38 -19.44 2.54
C THR A 6 0.93 -19.93 2.46
N SER A 7 0.00 -19.24 3.10
CA SER A 7 -1.45 -19.52 3.07
C SER A 7 -2.19 -18.74 2.00
N ASN A 8 -1.45 -18.04 1.11
CA ASN A 8 -1.98 -17.19 0.03
C ASN A 8 -2.77 -15.98 0.52
N ASN A 9 -2.50 -15.47 1.72
CA ASN A 9 -3.01 -14.19 2.17
C ASN A 9 -2.16 -13.06 1.60
N LEU A 10 -2.80 -12.03 1.07
CA LEU A 10 -2.11 -10.86 0.53
C LEU A 10 -1.49 -10.04 1.67
N LEU A 11 -0.17 -9.89 1.65
CA LEU A 11 0.59 -9.11 2.62
C LEU A 11 0.89 -7.70 2.10
N ALA A 12 1.41 -7.60 0.87
CA ALA A 12 1.75 -6.29 0.31
C ALA A 12 1.58 -6.23 -1.21
N ILE A 13 1.41 -5.02 -1.73
CA ILE A 13 1.44 -4.70 -3.16
C ILE A 13 2.43 -3.58 -3.39
N VAL A 14 3.41 -3.82 -4.27
CA VAL A 14 4.36 -2.81 -4.73
C VAL A 14 3.97 -2.36 -6.13
N ILE A 15 3.81 -1.05 -6.30
CA ILE A 15 3.65 -0.39 -7.59
C ILE A 15 4.95 0.36 -7.88
N ARG A 16 5.72 -0.13 -8.85
CA ARG A 16 6.87 0.60 -9.36
C ARG A 16 6.39 1.74 -10.26
N ASN A 17 6.97 2.91 -10.08
CA ASN A 17 6.57 4.07 -10.88
C ASN A 17 6.63 3.79 -12.39
N ASN A 18 7.64 3.07 -12.84
CA ASN A 18 7.85 2.75 -14.26
C ASN A 18 6.91 1.65 -14.79
N ASP A 19 6.22 0.92 -13.91
CA ASP A 19 5.30 -0.16 -14.28
C ASP A 19 3.85 0.34 -14.42
N ILE A 20 3.60 1.63 -14.17
CA ILE A 20 2.26 2.22 -14.33
C ILE A 20 1.96 2.34 -15.83
N THR A 21 1.09 1.46 -16.32
CA THR A 21 0.70 1.41 -17.73
C THR A 21 -0.44 2.38 -18.03
N GLN A 22 -0.61 2.72 -19.34
CA GLN A 22 -1.70 3.56 -19.81
C GLN A 22 -3.06 3.05 -19.34
N GLY A 23 -3.91 3.96 -18.89
CA GLY A 23 -5.26 3.69 -18.41
C GLY A 23 -5.40 3.63 -16.89
N LYS A 24 -6.45 2.96 -16.45
CA LYS A 24 -6.81 2.80 -15.03
C LYS A 24 -6.42 1.39 -14.57
N ASN A 25 -5.40 1.29 -13.74
CA ASN A 25 -4.84 0.02 -13.28
C ASN A 25 -5.25 -0.24 -11.83
N PHE A 26 -6.33 -0.97 -11.60
CA PHE A 26 -6.73 -1.45 -10.26
C PHE A 26 -5.87 -2.66 -9.91
N VAL A 27 -5.10 -2.54 -8.84
CA VAL A 27 -4.14 -3.59 -8.44
C VAL A 27 -4.68 -4.52 -7.36
N THR A 28 -5.71 -4.09 -6.62
CA THR A 28 -6.47 -4.92 -5.67
C THR A 28 -7.65 -5.61 -6.34
N ASN A 29 -8.10 -6.72 -5.76
CA ASN A 29 -9.36 -7.34 -6.16
C ASN A 29 -10.55 -6.50 -5.67
N ASN A 30 -11.70 -6.60 -6.34
CA ASN A 30 -12.89 -5.78 -6.03
C ASN A 30 -13.50 -6.05 -4.65
N ASP A 31 -13.21 -7.20 -4.06
CA ASP A 31 -13.66 -7.64 -2.74
C ASP A 31 -12.73 -7.23 -1.58
N ASN A 32 -11.57 -6.66 -1.89
CA ASN A 32 -10.69 -6.13 -0.83
C ASN A 32 -11.35 -4.95 -0.10
N GLU A 33 -11.15 -4.91 1.20
CA GLU A 33 -11.65 -3.84 2.08
C GLU A 33 -11.07 -2.46 1.71
N PHE A 34 -9.87 -2.45 1.11
CA PHE A 34 -9.18 -1.25 0.65
C PHE A 34 -8.82 -1.40 -0.83
N GLN A 35 -9.12 -0.37 -1.62
CA GLN A 35 -8.85 -0.36 -3.06
C GLN A 35 -7.61 0.49 -3.37
N LEU A 36 -6.66 -0.10 -4.08
CA LEU A 36 -5.46 0.56 -4.57
C LEU A 36 -5.44 0.50 -6.09
N ALA A 37 -5.22 1.64 -6.73
CA ALA A 37 -5.12 1.75 -8.18
C ALA A 37 -4.08 2.80 -8.58
N ALA A 38 -3.45 2.60 -9.74
CA ALA A 38 -2.57 3.55 -10.38
C ALA A 38 -3.14 3.93 -11.76
N PHE A 39 -3.05 5.20 -12.12
CA PHE A 39 -3.58 5.70 -13.38
C PHE A 39 -2.48 6.39 -14.18
N SER A 40 -2.45 6.12 -15.49
CA SER A 40 -1.71 6.89 -16.48
C SER A 40 -2.71 7.31 -17.56
N LEU A 41 -3.04 8.58 -17.60
CA LEU A 41 -4.08 9.13 -18.48
C LEU A 41 -3.49 10.19 -19.39
N ASP A 42 -4.03 10.31 -20.62
CA ASP A 42 -3.55 11.27 -21.58
C ASP A 42 -4.05 12.69 -21.28
N LYS A 43 -3.33 13.67 -21.81
CA LYS A 43 -3.73 15.07 -21.73
C LYS A 43 -5.11 15.25 -22.38
N GLY A 44 -6.03 15.87 -21.62
CA GLY A 44 -7.39 16.15 -22.08
C GLY A 44 -8.42 15.10 -21.71
N GLU A 45 -8.01 13.94 -21.18
CA GLU A 45 -8.96 13.00 -20.60
C GLU A 45 -9.63 13.60 -19.36
N VAL A 46 -10.92 13.31 -19.22
CA VAL A 46 -11.73 13.85 -18.12
C VAL A 46 -12.29 12.73 -17.27
N ILE A 47 -11.92 12.73 -16.00
CA ILE A 47 -12.66 11.96 -14.99
C ILE A 47 -13.91 12.75 -14.65
N LYS A 48 -15.09 12.23 -15.06
CA LYS A 48 -16.37 12.92 -14.83
C LYS A 48 -16.57 13.22 -13.35
N ARG A 49 -17.16 14.36 -13.06
CA ARG A 49 -17.53 14.76 -11.69
C ARG A 49 -18.40 13.67 -11.06
N HIS A 50 -18.03 13.21 -9.89
CA HIS A 50 -18.75 12.18 -9.14
C HIS A 50 -18.57 12.42 -7.64
N PHE A 51 -19.42 11.79 -6.86
CA PHE A 51 -19.29 11.68 -5.42
C PHE A 51 -19.47 10.22 -5.00
N HIS A 52 -18.95 9.88 -3.86
CA HIS A 52 -19.13 8.56 -3.26
C HIS A 52 -20.23 8.67 -2.20
N PRO A 53 -21.40 8.04 -2.41
CA PRO A 53 -22.46 8.04 -1.40
C PRO A 53 -22.00 7.29 -0.15
N ASP A 54 -22.57 7.64 0.99
CA ASP A 54 -22.32 6.94 2.24
C ASP A 54 -22.67 5.45 2.12
N GLN A 55 -21.77 4.60 2.59
CA GLN A 55 -21.92 3.15 2.58
C GLN A 55 -21.39 2.58 3.88
N GLU A 56 -22.11 1.67 4.48
CA GLU A 56 -21.60 0.86 5.58
C GLU A 56 -20.51 -0.08 5.03
N ARG A 57 -19.35 -0.08 5.68
CA ARG A 57 -18.21 -0.92 5.32
C ARG A 57 -17.66 -1.60 6.57
N ALA A 58 -17.54 -2.92 6.54
CA ALA A 58 -16.82 -3.66 7.55
C ALA A 58 -15.33 -3.66 7.20
N ILE A 59 -14.51 -3.02 8.02
CA ILE A 59 -13.05 -3.00 7.88
C ILE A 59 -12.48 -3.72 9.09
N ARG A 60 -11.67 -4.74 8.85
CA ARG A 60 -11.04 -5.56 9.90
C ARG A 60 -9.56 -5.28 10.04
N HIS A 61 -8.88 -4.97 8.92
CA HIS A 61 -7.45 -4.77 8.87
C HIS A 61 -7.12 -3.31 8.60
N THR A 62 -6.16 -2.79 9.33
CA THR A 62 -5.56 -1.51 8.96
C THR A 62 -4.72 -1.74 7.71
N THR A 63 -5.11 -1.12 6.61
CA THR A 63 -4.31 -1.04 5.39
C THR A 63 -3.55 0.27 5.42
N GLU A 64 -2.25 0.19 5.15
CA GLU A 64 -1.36 1.35 5.10
C GLU A 64 -0.72 1.44 3.71
N VAL A 65 -0.67 2.63 3.13
CA VAL A 65 -0.03 2.87 1.84
C VAL A 65 1.05 3.92 2.01
N LEU A 66 2.25 3.62 1.55
CA LEU A 66 3.37 4.56 1.50
C LEU A 66 3.64 4.96 0.05
N VAL A 67 3.74 6.26 -0.19
CA VAL A 67 4.19 6.83 -1.46
C VAL A 67 5.54 7.49 -1.25
N LEU A 68 6.61 6.92 -1.78
CA LEU A 68 7.96 7.44 -1.62
C LEU A 68 8.22 8.59 -2.59
N ILE A 69 8.27 9.82 -2.07
CA ILE A 69 8.48 11.04 -2.86
C ILE A 69 9.95 11.26 -3.17
N GLU A 70 10.84 10.94 -2.20
CA GLU A 70 12.28 11.19 -2.31
C GLU A 70 13.04 10.21 -1.42
N GLY A 71 14.22 9.78 -1.88
CA GLY A 71 15.10 8.86 -1.15
C GLY A 71 14.88 7.41 -1.53
N GLU A 72 15.40 6.53 -0.69
CA GLU A 72 15.37 5.07 -0.83
C GLU A 72 15.12 4.44 0.54
N MET A 73 14.34 3.37 0.58
CA MET A 73 14.06 2.63 1.80
C MET A 73 13.99 1.13 1.55
N GLU A 74 14.38 0.36 2.55
CA GLU A 74 14.23 -1.08 2.62
C GLU A 74 12.98 -1.40 3.45
N ILE A 75 12.16 -2.30 2.96
CA ILE A 75 10.91 -2.73 3.59
C ILE A 75 11.01 -4.22 3.86
N GLU A 76 10.83 -4.60 5.11
CA GLU A 76 10.69 -5.98 5.54
C GLU A 76 9.20 -6.32 5.60
N ILE A 77 8.80 -7.47 5.04
CA ILE A 77 7.42 -7.97 5.02
C ILE A 77 7.36 -9.24 5.85
N TYR A 78 6.46 -9.28 6.83
CA TYR A 78 6.25 -10.41 7.71
C TYR A 78 4.84 -10.95 7.58
N ASP A 79 4.66 -12.26 7.77
CA ASP A 79 3.35 -12.88 7.92
C ASP A 79 2.72 -12.60 9.31
N ASN A 80 1.53 -13.16 9.56
CA ASN A 80 0.85 -13.01 10.86
C ASN A 80 1.54 -13.76 12.01
N GLU A 81 2.47 -14.68 11.71
CA GLU A 81 3.28 -15.41 12.67
C GLU A 81 4.64 -14.75 12.91
N LEU A 82 4.86 -13.58 12.30
CA LEU A 82 6.08 -12.77 12.35
C LEU A 82 7.30 -13.45 11.69
N ASN A 83 7.08 -14.34 10.74
CA ASN A 83 8.14 -14.84 9.88
C ASN A 83 8.42 -13.83 8.77
N LEU A 84 9.69 -13.56 8.51
CA LEU A 84 10.10 -12.72 7.37
C LEU A 84 9.77 -13.44 6.05
N ILE A 85 8.97 -12.79 5.22
CA ILE A 85 8.52 -13.33 3.93
C ILE A 85 9.31 -12.73 2.78
N ASP A 86 9.56 -11.40 2.81
CA ASP A 86 10.28 -10.72 1.73
C ASP A 86 10.94 -9.44 2.22
N GLU A 87 11.96 -8.98 1.47
CA GLU A 87 12.65 -7.71 1.67
C GLU A 87 12.61 -6.93 0.37
N ILE A 88 12.04 -5.73 0.40
CA ILE A 88 11.78 -4.91 -0.78
C ILE A 88 12.55 -3.59 -0.69
N HIS A 89 13.35 -3.30 -1.69
CA HIS A 89 13.93 -1.97 -1.85
C HIS A 89 12.98 -1.07 -2.64
N LEU A 90 12.56 0.07 -2.05
CA LEU A 90 11.76 1.10 -2.71
C LEU A 90 12.65 2.24 -3.14
N PHE A 91 12.36 2.72 -4.35
CA PHE A 91 13.00 3.89 -4.96
C PHE A 91 12.01 5.06 -5.06
N LYS A 92 12.54 6.23 -5.32
CA LYS A 92 11.75 7.44 -5.56
C LYS A 92 10.56 7.19 -6.50
N ASN A 93 9.38 7.64 -6.10
CA ASN A 93 8.08 7.51 -6.75
C ASN A 93 7.47 6.09 -6.75
N ASP A 94 8.10 5.13 -6.10
CA ASP A 94 7.45 3.84 -5.85
C ASP A 94 6.37 3.98 -4.76
N THR A 95 5.39 3.09 -4.82
CA THR A 95 4.31 2.99 -3.84
C THR A 95 4.24 1.57 -3.32
N ILE A 96 4.03 1.41 -2.01
CA ILE A 96 3.72 0.13 -1.40
C ILE A 96 2.45 0.24 -0.56
N GLY A 97 1.57 -0.76 -0.67
CA GLY A 97 0.44 -0.95 0.22
C GLY A 97 0.62 -2.21 1.06
N PHE A 98 0.35 -2.12 2.36
CA PHE A 98 0.36 -3.23 3.31
C PHE A 98 -1.08 -3.63 3.61
N PHE A 99 -1.42 -4.91 3.39
CA PHE A 99 -2.77 -5.44 3.49
C PHE A 99 -2.93 -6.47 4.61
N GLY A 100 -1.83 -6.94 5.18
CA GLY A 100 -1.82 -7.91 6.27
C GLY A 100 -0.41 -8.15 6.79
N GLY A 101 -0.29 -8.96 7.84
CA GLY A 101 0.97 -9.28 8.48
C GLY A 101 1.62 -8.08 9.17
N GLY A 102 2.94 -8.13 9.29
CA GLY A 102 3.77 -7.06 9.84
C GLY A 102 4.71 -6.48 8.78
N HIS A 103 5.26 -5.30 9.07
CA HIS A 103 6.29 -4.71 8.23
C HIS A 103 7.30 -3.90 9.05
N GLY A 104 8.54 -3.87 8.55
CA GLY A 104 9.60 -2.99 9.01
C GLY A 104 10.01 -2.01 7.92
N ILE A 105 10.47 -0.83 8.31
CA ILE A 105 10.95 0.21 7.38
C ILE A 105 12.30 0.70 7.83
N LYS A 106 13.30 0.59 6.96
CA LYS A 106 14.64 1.13 7.17
C LYS A 106 14.94 2.15 6.08
N LEU A 107 15.31 3.35 6.49
CA LEU A 107 15.64 4.43 5.55
C LEU A 107 17.11 4.29 5.12
N SER A 108 17.34 4.00 3.83
CA SER A 108 18.69 3.87 3.26
C SER A 108 19.32 5.23 2.98
N THR A 109 18.47 6.25 2.76
CA THR A 109 18.85 7.65 2.58
C THR A 109 17.90 8.57 3.35
N LYS A 110 18.06 9.89 3.23
CA LYS A 110 17.04 10.83 3.67
C LYS A 110 15.79 10.66 2.81
N CYS A 111 14.66 10.37 3.44
CA CYS A 111 13.39 10.10 2.75
C CYS A 111 12.34 11.16 3.03
N ARG A 112 11.48 11.38 2.03
CA ARG A 112 10.20 12.06 2.14
C ARG A 112 9.15 11.13 1.54
N PHE A 113 8.09 10.86 2.28
CA PHE A 113 7.02 9.97 1.85
C PHE A 113 5.68 10.42 2.44
N ILE A 114 4.61 9.93 1.83
CA ILE A 114 3.23 10.10 2.31
C ILE A 114 2.77 8.74 2.82
N GLU A 115 2.18 8.71 4.01
CA GLU A 115 1.46 7.57 4.57
C GLU A 115 -0.04 7.84 4.47
N VAL A 116 -0.79 6.85 4.01
CA VAL A 116 -2.26 6.85 3.97
C VAL A 116 -2.75 5.58 4.65
N LYS A 117 -3.61 5.71 5.66
CA LYS A 117 -4.22 4.56 6.34
C LYS A 117 -5.61 4.88 6.86
N GLN A 118 -6.37 3.84 7.21
CA GLN A 118 -7.65 4.06 7.88
C GLN A 118 -7.44 4.70 9.25
N GLY A 119 -8.35 5.64 9.61
CA GLY A 119 -8.52 6.14 10.96
C GLY A 119 -9.73 5.48 11.65
N PRO A 120 -10.03 5.85 12.89
CA PRO A 120 -9.29 6.84 13.70
C PRO A 120 -7.95 6.33 14.21
N PHE A 121 -7.00 7.23 14.49
CA PHE A 121 -5.70 6.89 15.06
C PHE A 121 -5.74 6.92 16.59
N ASP A 122 -5.25 5.85 17.22
CA ASP A 122 -4.99 5.80 18.66
C ASP A 122 -3.58 5.24 18.89
N GLU A 123 -2.69 6.06 19.43
CA GLU A 123 -1.29 5.71 19.64
C GLU A 123 -1.09 4.42 20.47
N LYS A 124 -2.03 4.09 21.36
CA LYS A 124 -1.92 2.93 22.27
C LYS A 124 -2.30 1.61 21.60
N THR A 125 -3.19 1.66 20.61
CA THR A 125 -3.80 0.46 20.02
C THR A 125 -3.51 0.28 18.52
N ASP A 126 -3.04 1.33 17.85
CA ASP A 126 -2.87 1.35 16.39
C ASP A 126 -1.80 0.36 15.89
N LYS A 127 -0.75 0.15 16.67
CA LYS A 127 0.32 -0.78 16.31
C LYS A 127 0.98 -1.47 17.50
N LYS A 128 1.39 -2.70 17.28
CA LYS A 128 2.20 -3.48 18.23
C LYS A 128 3.58 -3.73 17.61
N ARG A 129 4.63 -3.34 18.34
CA ARG A 129 6.02 -3.60 17.91
C ARG A 129 6.44 -5.01 18.31
N PHE A 130 7.34 -5.61 17.52
CA PHE A 130 7.93 -6.93 17.72
C PHE A 130 9.42 -6.92 17.35
#